data_c54e32ea91480af9c474180f0f22805d
#
_entry.id   c54e32ea91480af9c474180f0f22805d
#
_cell.length_a   1.000
_cell.length_b   1.000
_cell.length_c   1.000
_cell.angle_alpha   90.00
_cell.angle_beta   90.00
_cell.angle_gamma   90.00
#
_symmetry.space_group_name_H-M   'P 1'
#
loop_
_entity.id
_entity.type
_entity.pdbx_description
1 polymer ?
#
loop_
_entity_poly.entity_id
_entity_poly.type
_entity_poly.pdbx_seq_one_letter_code
_entity_poly.pdbx_strand_id
1 'polypeptide(L)'
;MRDNYIAFAGAAKSRLVIPDFSSGVDFFSDESVTAVNRAKDCYNFCFSDGALKEGYGLVDYERFKGIRPSYVWLYKRYDVEKEMQDDRFVIVSEEGELYSCTANGSEPAVKFTGITFTSPPSFVNYRLYGTDVVLICSAREGMYVYDGENTPYHVDNAPNITSMALHYERLFVTVDGEKNAVWFSDDLDPTNWDSSLAGGGFIQMIDERGALNRA
;
A
#
# COMPACT_ATOMS: atom_id res chain seq x y z
N MET A 1 29.86 -70.30 22.14
CA MET A 1 28.78 -69.24 22.19
C MET A 1 28.49 -68.81 20.78
N ARG A 2 27.31 -69.11 20.25
CA ARG A 2 26.89 -68.55 18.95
C ARG A 2 26.16 -67.23 19.20
N ASP A 3 26.74 -66.16 18.77
CA ASP A 3 26.09 -64.86 18.84
C ASP A 3 24.94 -64.82 17.82
N ASN A 4 23.71 -64.92 18.34
CA ASN A 4 22.50 -64.72 17.52
C ASN A 4 22.35 -63.19 17.23
N TYR A 5 22.92 -62.72 16.13
CA TYR A 5 22.56 -61.42 15.61
C TYR A 5 21.18 -61.50 14.96
N ILE A 6 20.21 -60.84 15.56
CA ILE A 6 18.92 -60.55 14.91
C ILE A 6 19.18 -59.45 13.90
N ALA A 7 19.23 -59.81 12.62
CA ALA A 7 19.26 -58.84 11.55
C ALA A 7 17.88 -58.16 11.48
N PHE A 8 17.79 -56.93 11.95
CA PHE A 8 16.62 -56.11 11.67
C PHE A 8 16.49 -55.91 10.17
N ALA A 9 15.42 -56.37 9.57
CA ALA A 9 15.07 -56.03 8.19
C ALA A 9 15.03 -54.50 8.09
N GLY A 10 15.88 -53.93 7.27
CA GLY A 10 15.89 -52.47 7.07
C GLY A 10 14.48 -52.04 6.68
N ALA A 11 13.96 -51.03 7.36
CA ALA A 11 12.65 -50.48 7.04
C ALA A 11 12.56 -50.15 5.54
N ALA A 12 11.51 -50.64 4.90
CA ALA A 12 11.27 -50.35 3.49
C ALA A 12 11.26 -48.84 3.27
N LYS A 13 12.21 -48.36 2.47
CA LYS A 13 12.25 -46.94 2.13
C LYS A 13 11.11 -46.63 1.16
N SER A 14 10.13 -45.86 1.61
CA SER A 14 9.11 -45.32 0.73
C SER A 14 9.61 -43.97 0.15
N ARG A 15 9.37 -43.76 -1.14
CA ARG A 15 9.65 -42.51 -1.81
C ARG A 15 8.35 -41.75 -1.99
N LEU A 16 8.21 -40.63 -1.33
CA LEU A 16 7.15 -39.65 -1.62
C LEU A 16 7.63 -38.74 -2.74
N VAL A 17 6.85 -38.65 -3.81
CA VAL A 17 7.07 -37.70 -4.89
C VAL A 17 5.97 -36.66 -4.87
N ILE A 18 6.31 -35.41 -4.70
CA ILE A 18 5.39 -34.28 -4.80
C ILE A 18 5.56 -33.72 -6.21
N PRO A 19 4.60 -33.93 -7.14
CA PRO A 19 4.79 -33.59 -8.54
C PRO A 19 4.70 -32.10 -8.84
N ASP A 20 3.97 -31.35 -8.01
CA ASP A 20 3.82 -29.89 -8.14
C ASP A 20 3.51 -29.26 -6.77
N PHE A 21 3.60 -27.93 -6.73
CA PHE A 21 3.27 -27.08 -5.56
C PHE A 21 2.21 -26.04 -5.93
N SER A 22 1.40 -26.27 -6.95
CA SER A 22 0.46 -25.31 -7.51
C SER A 22 -0.72 -24.98 -6.58
N SER A 23 -0.95 -25.79 -5.56
CA SER A 23 -2.10 -25.62 -4.66
C SER A 23 -1.86 -24.63 -3.50
N GLY A 24 -0.68 -24.00 -3.46
CA GLY A 24 -0.38 -22.89 -2.55
C GLY A 24 -0.28 -23.28 -1.07
N VAL A 25 -0.69 -22.38 -0.19
CA VAL A 25 -0.62 -22.53 1.27
C VAL A 25 -2.01 -22.74 1.84
N ASP A 26 -2.13 -23.68 2.78
CA ASP A 26 -3.38 -23.99 3.47
C ASP A 26 -3.24 -23.73 4.98
N PHE A 27 -3.68 -22.57 5.42
CA PHE A 27 -3.65 -22.16 6.83
C PHE A 27 -4.80 -22.73 7.68
N PHE A 28 -5.87 -23.23 7.05
CA PHE A 28 -7.11 -23.60 7.74
C PHE A 28 -7.22 -25.07 8.07
N SER A 29 -6.73 -25.95 7.18
CA SER A 29 -6.84 -27.39 7.39
C SER A 29 -5.92 -27.87 8.51
N ASP A 30 -6.28 -28.95 9.18
CA ASP A 30 -5.37 -29.67 10.10
C ASP A 30 -4.19 -30.26 9.31
N GLU A 31 -3.02 -30.37 9.94
CA GLU A 31 -1.82 -30.94 9.30
C GLU A 31 -2.06 -32.37 8.75
N SER A 32 -2.88 -33.14 9.43
CA SER A 32 -3.21 -34.51 9.05
C SER A 32 -4.05 -34.62 7.76
N VAL A 33 -4.75 -33.53 7.38
CA VAL A 33 -5.64 -33.51 6.20
C VAL A 33 -5.14 -32.56 5.10
N THR A 34 -4.05 -31.84 5.35
CA THR A 34 -3.42 -30.97 4.34
C THR A 34 -2.92 -31.82 3.16
N ALA A 35 -3.34 -31.47 1.95
CA ALA A 35 -2.91 -32.18 0.75
C ALA A 35 -1.39 -32.07 0.54
N VAL A 36 -0.76 -33.14 0.02
CA VAL A 36 0.70 -33.23 -0.16
C VAL A 36 1.30 -32.15 -1.07
N ASN A 37 0.49 -31.53 -1.93
CA ASN A 37 0.90 -30.45 -2.82
C ASN A 37 0.58 -29.04 -2.27
N ARG A 38 0.22 -28.93 -0.99
CA ARG A 38 0.03 -27.67 -0.27
C ARG A 38 1.05 -27.55 0.85
N ALA A 39 1.52 -26.33 1.08
CA ALA A 39 2.33 -26.02 2.23
C ALA A 39 1.45 -25.58 3.41
N LYS A 40 1.80 -25.94 4.61
CA LYS A 40 1.15 -25.45 5.84
C LYS A 40 1.60 -24.04 6.16
N ASP A 41 2.87 -23.76 5.93
CA ASP A 41 3.50 -22.47 6.06
C ASP A 41 4.61 -22.35 5.01
N CYS A 42 4.81 -21.13 4.50
CA CYS A 42 5.80 -20.88 3.48
C CYS A 42 6.29 -19.43 3.59
N TYR A 43 7.58 -19.26 3.77
CA TYR A 43 8.21 -17.96 3.87
C TYR A 43 9.21 -17.75 2.75
N ASN A 44 9.12 -16.59 2.08
CA ASN A 44 10.02 -16.18 1.00
C ASN A 44 10.08 -17.13 -0.21
N PHE A 45 8.95 -17.76 -0.55
CA PHE A 45 8.81 -18.59 -1.73
C PHE A 45 7.65 -18.11 -2.61
N CYS A 46 7.82 -18.26 -3.91
CA CYS A 46 6.79 -18.02 -4.92
C CYS A 46 6.40 -19.33 -5.59
N PHE A 47 5.11 -19.51 -5.83
CA PHE A 47 4.58 -20.64 -6.62
C PHE A 47 4.44 -20.14 -8.07
N SER A 48 5.20 -20.74 -8.98
CA SER A 48 5.15 -20.39 -10.40
C SER A 48 5.39 -21.64 -11.25
N ASP A 49 4.53 -21.86 -12.23
CA ASP A 49 4.61 -22.97 -13.19
C ASP A 49 4.70 -24.36 -12.53
N GLY A 50 3.92 -24.57 -11.46
CA GLY A 50 3.91 -25.83 -10.70
C GLY A 50 5.14 -26.06 -9.82
N ALA A 51 6.06 -25.13 -9.77
CA ALA A 51 7.29 -25.18 -8.99
C ALA A 51 7.29 -24.18 -7.83
N LEU A 52 7.95 -24.58 -6.75
CA LEU A 52 8.31 -23.68 -5.66
C LEU A 52 9.63 -23.00 -6.01
N LYS A 53 9.62 -21.69 -6.18
CA LYS A 53 10.79 -20.87 -6.48
C LYS A 53 11.13 -19.99 -5.29
N GLU A 54 12.40 -19.74 -5.11
CA GLU A 54 12.87 -18.76 -4.13
C GLU A 54 12.27 -17.38 -4.43
N GLY A 55 11.76 -16.71 -3.40
CA GLY A 55 11.23 -15.35 -3.51
C GLY A 55 12.34 -14.35 -3.81
N TYR A 56 11.96 -13.17 -4.24
CA TYR A 56 12.90 -12.09 -4.46
C TYR A 56 13.59 -11.71 -3.15
N GLY A 57 14.92 -11.63 -3.18
CA GLY A 57 15.70 -11.11 -2.06
C GLY A 57 15.38 -9.62 -1.83
N LEU A 58 15.47 -9.19 -0.59
CA LEU A 58 15.46 -7.76 -0.26
C LEU A 58 16.85 -7.18 -0.52
N VAL A 59 16.90 -6.09 -1.26
CA VAL A 59 18.12 -5.31 -1.50
C VAL A 59 17.91 -3.94 -0.87
N ASP A 60 18.91 -3.47 -0.12
CA ASP A 60 18.89 -2.11 0.40
C ASP A 60 18.83 -1.12 -0.76
N TYR A 61 17.83 -0.26 -0.73
CA TYR A 61 17.64 0.76 -1.75
C TYR A 61 18.45 2.00 -1.33
N GLU A 62 19.63 2.19 -1.91
CA GLU A 62 20.57 3.24 -1.50
C GLU A 62 19.97 4.65 -1.44
N ARG A 63 18.94 4.92 -2.24
CA ARG A 63 18.23 6.20 -2.22
C ARG A 63 17.48 6.48 -0.93
N PHE A 64 17.15 5.43 -0.19
CA PHE A 64 16.49 5.52 1.11
C PHE A 64 17.49 5.39 2.28
N LYS A 65 18.78 5.49 1.98
CA LYS A 65 19.82 5.37 2.99
C LYS A 65 19.62 6.37 4.13
N GLY A 66 19.47 5.83 5.33
CA GLY A 66 19.18 6.62 6.54
C GLY A 66 17.68 6.96 6.73
N ILE A 67 16.80 6.57 5.81
CA ILE A 67 15.36 6.70 5.96
C ILE A 67 14.80 5.32 6.32
N ARG A 68 13.97 5.26 7.37
CA ARG A 68 13.17 4.08 7.70
C ARG A 68 11.76 4.31 7.18
N PRO A 69 11.41 3.78 5.99
CA PRO A 69 10.12 4.02 5.40
C PRO A 69 9.03 3.26 6.16
N SER A 70 7.99 3.96 6.58
CA SER A 70 6.75 3.40 7.11
C SER A 70 5.71 3.24 6.02
N TYR A 71 5.63 4.21 5.12
CA TYR A 71 4.74 4.21 3.97
C TYR A 71 5.50 4.61 2.71
N VAL A 72 5.25 3.90 1.62
CA VAL A 72 5.84 4.19 0.30
C VAL A 72 4.72 4.15 -0.74
N TRP A 73 4.61 5.20 -1.51
CA TRP A 73 3.64 5.32 -2.59
C TRP A 73 4.34 5.56 -3.93
N LEU A 74 3.91 4.87 -4.99
CA LEU A 74 4.35 5.14 -6.34
C LEU A 74 3.45 6.22 -6.96
N TYR A 75 3.99 7.42 -7.02
CA TYR A 75 3.37 8.55 -7.70
C TYR A 75 3.70 8.45 -9.19
N LYS A 76 2.71 8.11 -9.98
CA LYS A 76 2.81 8.08 -11.44
C LYS A 76 2.60 9.49 -11.99
N ARG A 77 3.60 10.00 -12.65
CA ARG A 77 3.61 11.35 -13.20
C ARG A 77 4.07 11.35 -14.65
N TYR A 78 3.37 12.08 -15.49
CA TYR A 78 3.82 12.41 -16.82
C TYR A 78 4.20 13.89 -16.86
N ASP A 79 5.47 14.18 -17.12
CA ASP A 79 5.99 15.53 -17.29
C ASP A 79 5.64 16.01 -18.72
N VAL A 80 4.67 16.92 -18.81
CA VAL A 80 4.16 17.42 -20.10
C VAL A 80 5.20 18.28 -20.82
N GLU A 81 6.04 19.01 -20.08
CA GLU A 81 7.07 19.89 -20.67
C GLU A 81 8.22 19.08 -21.25
N LYS A 82 8.61 18.01 -20.59
CA LYS A 82 9.68 17.12 -21.04
C LYS A 82 9.19 15.95 -21.90
N GLU A 83 7.86 15.81 -22.06
CA GLU A 83 7.20 14.73 -22.79
C GLU A 83 7.66 13.32 -22.34
N MET A 84 7.88 13.14 -21.02
CA MET A 84 8.41 11.89 -20.48
C MET A 84 7.71 11.47 -19.19
N GLN A 85 7.75 10.15 -18.93
CA GLN A 85 7.33 9.58 -17.66
C GLN A 85 8.35 9.94 -16.57
N ASP A 86 7.88 10.58 -15.49
CA ASP A 86 8.67 10.98 -14.31
C ASP A 86 8.05 10.42 -13.02
N ASP A 87 7.96 9.10 -12.94
CA ASP A 87 7.41 8.44 -11.77
C ASP A 87 8.28 8.71 -10.54
N ARG A 88 7.64 8.92 -9.39
CA ARG A 88 8.31 9.23 -8.13
C ARG A 88 7.85 8.32 -7.00
N PHE A 89 8.74 8.06 -6.07
CA PHE A 89 8.36 7.54 -4.76
C PHE A 89 8.07 8.71 -3.82
N VAL A 90 6.91 8.63 -3.16
CA VAL A 90 6.55 9.46 -2.03
C VAL A 90 6.62 8.59 -0.79
N ILE A 91 7.40 9.02 0.20
CA ILE A 91 7.79 8.18 1.32
C ILE A 91 7.47 8.93 2.61
N VAL A 92 6.83 8.25 3.55
CA VAL A 92 6.70 8.73 4.93
C VAL A 92 7.52 7.81 5.83
N SER A 93 8.45 8.38 6.59
CA SER A 93 9.32 7.64 7.49
C SER A 93 8.61 7.19 8.76
N GLU A 94 9.27 6.35 9.59
CA GLU A 94 8.77 5.98 10.92
C GLU A 94 8.61 7.19 11.84
N GLU A 95 9.41 8.24 11.64
CA GLU A 95 9.31 9.51 12.35
C GLU A 95 8.22 10.43 11.78
N GLY A 96 7.51 9.99 10.74
CA GLY A 96 6.44 10.74 10.07
C GLY A 96 6.92 11.78 9.06
N GLU A 97 8.21 11.85 8.76
CA GLU A 97 8.78 12.82 7.83
C GLU A 97 8.49 12.45 6.38
N LEU A 98 8.15 13.45 5.56
CA LEU A 98 7.82 13.27 4.15
C LEU A 98 9.05 13.46 3.27
N TYR A 99 9.24 12.51 2.33
CA TYR A 99 10.31 12.52 1.34
C TYR A 99 9.77 12.20 -0.05
N SER A 100 10.50 12.63 -1.08
CA SER A 100 10.27 12.21 -2.46
C SER A 100 11.58 11.96 -3.20
N CYS A 101 11.58 11.00 -4.11
CA CYS A 101 12.65 10.78 -5.09
C CYS A 101 12.08 10.25 -6.40
N THR A 102 12.84 10.39 -7.50
CA THR A 102 12.47 9.80 -8.80
C THR A 102 12.49 8.28 -8.73
N ALA A 103 11.54 7.58 -9.34
CA ALA A 103 11.49 6.13 -9.29
C ALA A 103 12.65 5.47 -10.05
N ASN A 104 13.07 6.06 -11.16
CA ASN A 104 14.10 5.51 -12.06
C ASN A 104 15.48 6.19 -11.95
N GLY A 105 15.63 7.21 -11.08
CA GLY A 105 16.88 7.93 -10.91
C GLY A 105 17.84 7.28 -9.90
N SER A 106 19.00 7.85 -9.73
CA SER A 106 19.98 7.53 -8.67
C SER A 106 20.03 8.56 -7.56
N GLU A 107 19.24 9.64 -7.69
CA GLU A 107 19.22 10.73 -6.73
C GLU A 107 18.67 10.28 -5.38
N PRO A 108 19.26 10.70 -4.26
CA PRO A 108 18.74 10.41 -2.93
C PRO A 108 17.36 11.06 -2.73
N ALA A 109 16.57 10.50 -1.83
CA ALA A 109 15.27 11.06 -1.48
C ALA A 109 15.43 12.44 -0.79
N VAL A 110 14.64 13.41 -1.24
CA VAL A 110 14.61 14.77 -0.73
C VAL A 110 13.53 14.90 0.34
N LYS A 111 13.91 15.43 1.50
CA LYS A 111 13.00 15.69 2.62
C LYS A 111 12.24 17.00 2.41
N PHE A 112 10.93 16.98 2.66
CA PHE A 112 10.12 18.18 2.73
C PHE A 112 10.10 18.73 4.17
N THR A 113 10.65 19.93 4.33
CA THR A 113 10.75 20.56 5.66
C THR A 113 9.38 21.11 6.10
N GLY A 114 9.03 20.87 7.37
CA GLY A 114 7.80 21.38 7.96
C GLY A 114 6.56 20.52 7.71
N ILE A 115 6.69 19.36 7.05
CA ILE A 115 5.60 18.40 6.87
C ILE A 115 5.95 17.13 7.65
N THR A 116 5.12 16.81 8.64
CA THR A 116 5.29 15.63 9.48
C THR A 116 3.92 15.00 9.76
N PHE A 117 3.79 13.72 9.54
CA PHE A 117 2.57 12.95 9.76
C PHE A 117 2.64 12.21 11.11
N THR A 118 1.68 12.45 11.98
CA THR A 118 1.53 11.75 13.27
C THR A 118 0.43 10.70 13.21
N SER A 119 -0.39 10.73 12.16
CA SER A 119 -1.41 9.72 11.85
C SER A 119 -1.12 9.05 10.50
N PRO A 120 -1.61 7.82 10.29
CA PRO A 120 -1.38 7.08 9.05
C PRO A 120 -1.81 7.88 7.81
N PRO A 121 -0.91 8.10 6.83
CA PRO A 121 -1.26 8.79 5.60
C PRO A 121 -1.98 7.86 4.62
N SER A 122 -2.81 8.46 3.79
CA SER A 122 -3.47 7.86 2.64
C SER A 122 -3.07 8.60 1.37
N PHE A 123 -2.91 7.89 0.26
CA PHE A 123 -2.40 8.47 -0.99
C PHE A 123 -3.31 8.14 -2.15
N VAL A 124 -3.49 9.11 -3.07
CA VAL A 124 -4.19 8.90 -4.35
C VAL A 124 -3.48 9.70 -5.44
N ASN A 125 -3.23 9.08 -6.59
CA ASN A 125 -2.79 9.78 -7.78
C ASN A 125 -4.00 10.43 -8.46
N TYR A 126 -3.86 11.69 -8.83
CA TYR A 126 -4.94 12.48 -9.43
C TYR A 126 -4.40 13.34 -10.57
N ARG A 127 -5.29 13.75 -11.49
CA ARG A 127 -4.94 14.70 -12.54
C ARG A 127 -5.70 16.00 -12.34
N LEU A 128 -5.03 16.96 -11.70
CA LEU A 128 -5.59 18.25 -11.36
C LEU A 128 -5.28 19.29 -12.46
N TYR A 129 -6.30 19.80 -13.13
CA TYR A 129 -6.17 20.80 -14.21
C TYR A 129 -5.12 20.45 -15.28
N GLY A 130 -5.02 19.16 -15.62
CA GLY A 130 -4.08 18.68 -16.63
C GLY A 130 -2.69 18.32 -16.11
N THR A 131 -2.40 18.56 -14.84
CA THR A 131 -1.15 18.17 -14.17
C THR A 131 -1.38 16.95 -13.30
N ASP A 132 -0.52 15.94 -13.44
CA ASP A 132 -0.55 14.80 -12.53
C ASP A 132 -0.08 15.25 -11.15
N VAL A 133 -0.81 14.89 -10.11
CA VAL A 133 -0.51 15.21 -8.71
C VAL A 133 -0.72 13.97 -7.84
N VAL A 134 -0.09 13.94 -6.68
CA VAL A 134 -0.47 13.01 -5.61
C VAL A 134 -1.13 13.77 -4.47
N LEU A 135 -2.28 13.28 -4.05
CA LEU A 135 -3.00 13.73 -2.87
C LEU A 135 -2.53 12.91 -1.69
N ILE A 136 -2.14 13.58 -0.61
CA ILE A 136 -1.64 12.94 0.62
C ILE A 136 -2.52 13.43 1.75
N CYS A 137 -3.25 12.54 2.39
CA CYS A 137 -4.19 12.89 3.45
C CYS A 137 -3.90 12.13 4.72
N SER A 138 -4.19 12.74 5.85
CA SER A 138 -4.17 12.06 7.14
C SER A 138 -5.22 12.66 8.08
N ALA A 139 -5.60 11.90 9.11
CA ALA A 139 -6.65 12.31 10.04
C ALA A 139 -6.30 13.54 10.89
N ARG A 140 -5.02 13.84 11.07
CA ARG A 140 -4.56 14.95 11.92
C ARG A 140 -3.93 16.10 11.15
N GLU A 141 -3.22 15.78 10.08
CA GLU A 141 -2.45 16.76 9.33
C GLU A 141 -3.21 17.30 8.11
N GLY A 142 -4.44 16.76 7.86
CA GLY A 142 -5.28 17.21 6.76
C GLY A 142 -4.81 16.71 5.39
N MET A 143 -4.94 17.53 4.38
CA MET A 143 -4.69 17.18 2.98
C MET A 143 -3.56 18.02 2.40
N TYR A 144 -2.63 17.36 1.72
CA TYR A 144 -1.55 17.98 0.95
C TYR A 144 -1.65 17.54 -0.51
N VAL A 145 -1.25 18.45 -1.40
CA VAL A 145 -1.13 18.20 -2.85
C VAL A 145 0.32 18.36 -3.25
N TYR A 146 0.87 17.37 -3.95
CA TYR A 146 2.24 17.39 -4.46
C TYR A 146 2.25 17.15 -5.97
N ASP A 147 2.87 18.06 -6.71
CA ASP A 147 2.97 18.05 -8.17
C ASP A 147 4.24 17.37 -8.72
N GLY A 148 5.11 16.88 -7.83
CA GLY A 148 6.37 16.26 -8.21
C GLY A 148 7.56 17.24 -8.30
N GLU A 149 7.36 18.54 -8.27
CA GLU A 149 8.42 19.55 -8.44
C GLU A 149 8.53 20.46 -7.23
N ASN A 150 7.40 21.01 -6.81
CA ASN A 150 7.36 21.99 -5.73
C ASN A 150 7.18 21.32 -4.37
N THR A 151 7.35 22.09 -3.30
CA THR A 151 6.97 21.61 -1.96
C THR A 151 5.47 21.36 -1.91
N PRO A 152 5.01 20.22 -1.34
CA PRO A 152 3.58 19.98 -1.19
C PRO A 152 2.87 21.13 -0.47
N TYR A 153 1.73 21.56 -0.99
CA TYR A 153 0.93 22.58 -0.34
C TYR A 153 -0.26 21.98 0.42
N HIS A 154 -0.64 22.63 1.52
CA HIS A 154 -1.76 22.21 2.36
C HIS A 154 -3.10 22.75 1.80
N VAL A 155 -4.16 21.95 1.89
CA VAL A 155 -5.54 22.33 1.52
C VAL A 155 -6.32 22.64 2.79
N ASP A 156 -6.47 23.92 3.11
CA ASP A 156 -6.97 24.38 4.42
C ASP A 156 -8.44 24.02 4.69
N ASN A 157 -9.26 23.86 3.65
CA ASN A 157 -10.69 23.53 3.77
C ASN A 157 -11.00 22.03 3.65
N ALA A 158 -9.98 21.18 3.52
CA ALA A 158 -10.18 19.73 3.50
C ALA A 158 -10.56 19.21 4.90
N PRO A 159 -11.48 18.24 5.00
CA PRO A 159 -11.79 17.61 6.27
C PRO A 159 -10.62 16.74 6.77
N ASN A 160 -10.71 16.28 8.02
CA ASN A 160 -9.72 15.35 8.60
C ASN A 160 -9.89 13.93 8.04
N ILE A 161 -9.24 13.66 6.93
CA ILE A 161 -9.44 12.46 6.10
C ILE A 161 -8.70 11.26 6.71
N THR A 162 -9.43 10.18 6.98
CA THR A 162 -8.86 8.90 7.44
C THR A 162 -8.55 7.93 6.31
N SER A 163 -9.37 7.91 5.29
CA SER A 163 -9.11 7.15 4.06
C SER A 163 -9.78 7.81 2.86
N MET A 164 -9.29 7.54 1.66
CA MET A 164 -9.82 8.11 0.44
C MET A 164 -9.85 7.10 -0.71
N ALA A 165 -10.83 7.29 -1.59
CA ALA A 165 -11.00 6.56 -2.83
C ALA A 165 -11.39 7.52 -3.95
N LEU A 166 -10.82 7.31 -5.14
CA LEU A 166 -11.16 8.06 -6.33
C LEU A 166 -12.22 7.30 -7.14
N HIS A 167 -13.30 8.00 -7.52
CA HIS A 167 -14.33 7.44 -8.39
C HIS A 167 -14.91 8.54 -9.28
N TYR A 168 -14.88 8.33 -10.59
CA TYR A 168 -15.30 9.31 -11.60
C TYR A 168 -14.79 10.73 -11.32
N GLU A 169 -13.46 10.85 -11.16
CA GLU A 169 -12.75 12.14 -10.96
C GLU A 169 -13.14 12.90 -9.70
N ARG A 170 -13.94 12.30 -8.83
CA ARG A 170 -14.35 12.82 -7.52
C ARG A 170 -13.72 12.00 -6.41
N LEU A 171 -13.23 12.68 -5.38
CA LEU A 171 -12.66 12.04 -4.21
C LEU A 171 -13.76 11.75 -3.19
N PHE A 172 -13.87 10.49 -2.77
CA PHE A 172 -14.74 10.05 -1.67
C PHE A 172 -13.85 9.72 -0.47
N VAL A 173 -14.24 10.21 0.70
CA VAL A 173 -13.41 10.09 1.90
C VAL A 173 -14.22 9.75 3.13
N THR A 174 -13.56 9.07 4.07
CA THR A 174 -14.04 8.97 5.46
C THR A 174 -13.30 9.99 6.32
N VAL A 175 -14.01 10.57 7.29
CA VAL A 175 -13.53 11.68 8.11
C VAL A 175 -13.41 11.25 9.58
N ASP A 176 -12.36 11.67 10.24
CA ASP A 176 -12.14 11.37 11.65
C ASP A 176 -13.23 12.01 12.53
N GLY A 177 -13.74 11.22 13.48
CA GLY A 177 -14.82 11.63 14.38
C GLY A 177 -16.22 11.59 13.78
N GLU A 178 -16.38 11.43 12.46
CA GLU A 178 -17.68 11.30 11.80
C GLU A 178 -18.03 9.83 11.55
N LYS A 179 -19.09 9.38 12.21
CA LYS A 179 -19.62 8.04 12.01
C LYS A 179 -20.65 8.05 10.90
N ASN A 180 -20.62 7.00 10.07
CA ASN A 180 -21.64 6.76 9.04
C ASN A 180 -21.78 7.87 7.99
N ALA A 181 -20.74 8.67 7.78
CA ALA A 181 -20.70 9.69 6.75
C ALA A 181 -19.55 9.42 5.75
N VAL A 182 -19.84 9.57 4.49
CA VAL A 182 -18.85 9.62 3.41
C VAL A 182 -18.90 11.02 2.82
N TRP A 183 -17.78 11.72 2.88
CA TRP A 183 -17.64 13.02 2.24
C TRP A 183 -17.15 12.85 0.81
N PHE A 184 -17.47 13.81 -0.04
CA PHE A 184 -16.97 13.84 -1.41
C PHE A 184 -16.58 15.27 -1.80
N SER A 185 -15.49 15.36 -2.56
CA SER A 185 -15.02 16.64 -3.12
C SER A 185 -15.89 17.11 -4.27
N ASP A 186 -15.63 18.31 -4.76
CA ASP A 186 -16.16 18.77 -6.04
C ASP A 186 -15.71 17.87 -7.19
N ASP A 187 -16.46 17.93 -8.28
CA ASP A 187 -16.15 17.21 -9.52
C ASP A 187 -14.94 17.86 -10.19
N LEU A 188 -13.97 17.06 -10.63
CA LEU A 188 -12.72 17.52 -11.21
C LEU A 188 -11.81 18.37 -10.30
N ASP A 189 -12.24 18.69 -9.07
CA ASP A 189 -11.45 19.43 -8.10
C ASP A 189 -11.44 18.77 -6.70
N PRO A 190 -10.47 17.89 -6.42
CA PRO A 190 -10.36 17.22 -5.13
C PRO A 190 -9.95 18.16 -3.99
N THR A 191 -9.62 19.41 -4.28
CA THR A 191 -9.25 20.40 -3.27
C THR A 191 -10.42 21.26 -2.81
N ASN A 192 -11.56 21.21 -3.51
CA ASN A 192 -12.77 21.94 -3.14
C ASN A 192 -13.75 21.05 -2.35
N TRP A 193 -13.95 21.40 -1.08
CA TRP A 193 -14.84 20.71 -0.15
C TRP A 193 -16.05 21.54 0.28
N ASP A 194 -16.27 22.70 -0.36
CA ASP A 194 -17.36 23.60 -0.02
C ASP A 194 -18.70 23.10 -0.55
N SER A 195 -19.55 22.62 0.35
CA SER A 195 -20.91 22.17 0.02
C SER A 195 -21.87 23.28 -0.35
N SER A 196 -21.54 24.55 -0.09
CA SER A 196 -22.41 25.70 -0.36
C SER A 196 -22.38 26.15 -1.82
N LEU A 197 -21.30 25.84 -2.56
CA LEU A 197 -21.00 26.36 -3.89
C LEU A 197 -21.19 25.33 -5.03
N ALA A 198 -21.74 24.17 -4.77
CA ALA A 198 -22.12 23.18 -5.76
C ALA A 198 -21.09 22.10 -6.14
N GLY A 199 -20.77 21.20 -5.39
CA GLY A 199 -20.05 20.01 -5.85
C GLY A 199 -19.55 19.14 -4.74
N GLY A 200 -18.98 19.69 -3.68
CA GLY A 200 -18.62 18.97 -2.48
C GLY A 200 -19.81 18.71 -1.56
N GLY A 201 -19.73 17.70 -0.71
CA GLY A 201 -20.78 17.37 0.23
C GLY A 201 -20.52 16.10 1.00
N PHE A 202 -21.56 15.59 1.66
CA PHE A 202 -21.47 14.32 2.36
C PHE A 202 -22.77 13.50 2.22
N ILE A 203 -22.61 12.18 2.31
CA ILE A 203 -23.71 11.22 2.36
C ILE A 203 -23.70 10.59 3.75
N GLN A 204 -24.78 10.74 4.51
CA GLN A 204 -24.92 10.12 5.81
C GLN A 204 -25.74 8.84 5.71
N MET A 205 -25.21 7.75 6.25
CA MET A 205 -25.93 6.49 6.39
C MET A 205 -26.67 6.47 7.73
N ILE A 206 -27.98 6.20 7.68
CA ILE A 206 -28.85 6.27 8.88
C ILE A 206 -28.72 5.03 9.77
N ASP A 207 -28.17 3.93 9.27
CA ASP A 207 -28.02 2.69 10.03
C ASP A 207 -26.70 2.70 10.85
N GLU A 208 -26.83 3.02 12.13
CA GLU A 208 -25.70 3.22 13.07
C GLU A 208 -25.06 1.90 13.54
N ARG A 209 -24.70 0.98 12.67
CA ARG A 209 -24.06 -0.28 13.08
C ARG A 209 -22.54 -0.19 13.27
N GLY A 210 -21.97 0.97 13.16
CA GLY A 210 -20.53 1.18 13.35
C GLY A 210 -20.00 2.38 12.56
N ALA A 211 -18.74 2.72 12.78
CA ALA A 211 -18.05 3.75 12.03
C ALA A 211 -17.55 3.20 10.68
N LEU A 212 -17.60 4.01 9.63
CA LEU A 212 -16.93 3.74 8.37
C LEU A 212 -15.42 3.93 8.55
N ASN A 213 -14.65 2.90 8.25
CA ASN A 213 -13.19 2.93 8.38
C ASN A 213 -12.48 3.08 7.03
N ARG A 214 -13.21 2.86 5.92
CA ARG A 214 -12.68 3.00 4.54
C ARG A 214 -13.79 3.47 3.61
N ALA A 215 -13.46 4.36 2.72
CA ALA A 215 -14.29 4.77 1.59
C ALA A 215 -13.98 3.92 0.35
#